data_80c3d6889df549ef4a2510d30d80684b
#
_entry.id   80c3d6889df549ef4a2510d30d80684b
#
_cell.length_a   1.000
_cell.length_b   1.000
_cell.length_c   1.000
_cell.angle_alpha   90.00
_cell.angle_beta   90.00
_cell.angle_gamma   90.00
#
_symmetry.space_group_name_H-M   'P 1'
#
loop_
_entity.id
_entity.type
_entity.pdbx_description
1 polymer ?
#
loop_
_entity_poly.entity_id
_entity_poly.type
_entity_poly.pdbx_seq_one_letter_code
_entity_poly.pdbx_strand_id
1 'polypeptide(L)'
;HDQSSAASDVYKRQGSCPTVGNMYDKLLPEGITGFFGETSEITGAEHICQKRAINEEVGERWYKMWKAYQDDVIFAHQTDDLSDSQPTKGNILGGLTTIEEKALGNLEKIGRTSQYIDILDPAEQPNSGKGLYFMDSSSAAAECVTLMAAGGAVIHTFPTGQGNVVGNPIVPVIKITANPRTVRTMGEHIDVDVSGILRRDQTIDEAGDALIDMIRRTANGRNT
;
A
#
# COMPACT_ATOMS: atom_id res chain seq x y z
N HIS A 1 15.42 16.15 13.23
CA HIS A 1 15.05 15.75 11.86
C HIS A 1 14.98 14.22 11.68
N ASP A 2 15.85 13.47 12.37
CA ASP A 2 16.06 12.05 12.09
C ASP A 2 15.02 11.07 12.69
N GLN A 3 14.32 11.47 13.75
CA GLN A 3 13.27 10.65 14.37
C GLN A 3 11.93 10.62 13.59
N SER A 4 11.77 11.44 12.53
CA SER A 4 10.49 11.56 11.84
C SER A 4 10.28 10.55 10.73
N SER A 5 11.35 10.06 10.13
CA SER A 5 11.25 9.05 9.08
C SER A 5 11.06 7.63 9.64
N ALA A 6 11.56 7.33 10.85
CA ALA A 6 11.39 6.07 11.58
C ALA A 6 9.99 5.76 11.93
N ALA A 7 9.43 6.74 12.52
CA ALA A 7 8.03 6.69 12.84
C ALA A 7 7.18 6.39 11.61
N SER A 8 7.67 6.76 10.41
CA SER A 8 6.95 6.62 9.15
C SER A 8 6.49 5.19 8.88
N ASP A 9 7.39 4.22 8.89
CA ASP A 9 7.03 2.85 8.49
C ASP A 9 6.39 2.04 9.62
N VAL A 10 6.77 2.31 10.87
CA VAL A 10 6.04 1.78 12.04
C VAL A 10 4.58 2.24 12.01
N TYR A 11 4.33 3.52 11.71
CA TYR A 11 2.96 4.05 11.59
C TYR A 11 2.21 3.48 10.36
N LYS A 12 2.92 3.18 9.27
CA LYS A 12 2.32 2.47 8.12
C LYS A 12 1.89 1.06 8.55
N ARG A 13 2.81 0.27 9.09
CA ARG A 13 2.56 -1.14 9.46
C ARG A 13 1.50 -1.29 10.54
N GLN A 14 1.51 -0.45 11.56
CA GLN A 14 0.63 -0.60 12.72
C GLN A 14 -0.70 0.17 12.59
N GLY A 15 -0.81 1.09 11.66
CA GLY A 15 -1.96 1.96 11.53
C GLY A 15 -2.49 2.10 10.11
N SER A 16 -1.83 2.87 9.24
CA SER A 16 -2.43 3.25 7.96
C SER A 16 -2.57 2.08 6.96
N CYS A 17 -1.66 1.12 6.91
CA CYS A 17 -1.81 -0.06 6.06
C CYS A 17 -2.89 -1.02 6.57
N PRO A 18 -2.97 -1.37 7.88
CA PRO A 18 -4.11 -2.12 8.41
C PRO A 18 -5.47 -1.43 8.21
N THR A 19 -5.51 -0.09 8.21
CA THR A 19 -6.73 0.66 7.88
C THR A 19 -7.19 0.39 6.44
N VAL A 20 -6.26 0.42 5.48
CA VAL A 20 -6.55 0.06 4.08
C VAL A 20 -7.00 -1.39 3.98
N GLY A 21 -6.32 -2.31 4.67
CA GLY A 21 -6.71 -3.72 4.72
C GLY A 21 -8.12 -3.94 5.29
N ASN A 22 -8.47 -3.26 6.36
CA ASN A 22 -9.83 -3.32 6.94
C ASN A 22 -10.89 -2.75 5.98
N MET A 23 -10.57 -1.68 5.26
CA MET A 23 -11.43 -1.14 4.20
C MET A 23 -11.69 -2.21 3.13
N TYR A 24 -10.67 -2.93 2.66
CA TYR A 24 -10.85 -4.02 1.69
C TYR A 24 -11.67 -5.17 2.27
N ASP A 25 -11.42 -5.60 3.51
CA ASP A 25 -12.21 -6.63 4.17
C ASP A 25 -13.71 -6.30 4.23
N LYS A 26 -14.06 -5.01 4.32
CA LYS A 26 -15.46 -4.53 4.33
C LYS A 26 -16.05 -4.35 2.93
N LEU A 27 -15.29 -3.81 1.98
CA LEU A 27 -15.84 -3.41 0.68
C LEU A 27 -15.76 -4.49 -0.40
N LEU A 28 -14.82 -5.43 -0.32
CA LEU A 28 -14.74 -6.53 -1.29
C LEU A 28 -16.01 -7.41 -1.31
N PRO A 29 -16.61 -7.77 -0.16
CA PRO A 29 -17.91 -8.46 -0.14
C PRO A 29 -19.06 -7.65 -0.78
N GLU A 30 -18.95 -6.32 -0.79
CA GLU A 30 -19.90 -5.40 -1.45
C GLU A 30 -19.71 -5.38 -2.98
N GLY A 31 -18.67 -6.03 -3.49
CA GLY A 31 -18.41 -6.21 -4.92
C GLY A 31 -17.62 -5.07 -5.56
N ILE A 32 -16.72 -4.43 -4.84
CA ILE A 32 -15.74 -3.52 -5.45
C ILE A 32 -14.64 -4.28 -6.17
N THR A 33 -13.90 -3.57 -7.01
CA THR A 33 -12.59 -3.98 -7.52
C THR A 33 -11.52 -3.09 -6.89
N GLY A 34 -10.50 -3.72 -6.30
CA GLY A 34 -9.39 -3.03 -5.66
C GLY A 34 -8.05 -3.46 -6.22
N PHE A 35 -7.06 -2.59 -6.04
CA PHE A 35 -5.67 -2.84 -6.41
C PHE A 35 -4.76 -2.65 -5.21
N PHE A 36 -3.70 -3.43 -5.14
CA PHE A 36 -2.51 -3.11 -4.37
C PHE A 36 -1.28 -3.52 -5.18
N GLY A 37 -0.10 -3.04 -4.83
CA GLY A 37 1.09 -3.27 -5.65
C GLY A 37 2.36 -2.96 -4.86
N GLU A 38 3.31 -2.27 -5.50
CA GLU A 38 4.64 -1.96 -4.97
C GLU A 38 5.49 -3.23 -4.84
N THR A 39 5.78 -3.88 -5.98
CA THR A 39 6.45 -5.17 -6.08
C THR A 39 7.75 -5.25 -5.30
N SER A 40 8.58 -4.19 -5.34
CA SER A 40 9.83 -4.12 -4.56
C SER A 40 9.60 -4.14 -3.05
N GLU A 41 8.46 -3.63 -2.59
CA GLU A 41 8.14 -3.55 -1.16
C GLU A 41 7.53 -4.84 -0.59
N ILE A 42 7.53 -5.94 -1.35
CA ILE A 42 7.12 -7.28 -0.88
C ILE A 42 8.34 -8.19 -0.64
N THR A 43 9.51 -7.82 -1.13
CA THR A 43 10.75 -8.58 -0.96
C THR A 43 11.06 -8.81 0.52
N GLY A 44 11.28 -10.09 0.89
CA GLY A 44 11.46 -10.53 2.27
C GLY A 44 10.20 -11.09 2.93
N ALA A 45 9.01 -10.86 2.34
CA ALA A 45 7.75 -11.47 2.76
C ALA A 45 6.98 -12.09 1.57
N GLU A 46 7.66 -12.39 0.48
CA GLU A 46 7.09 -12.96 -0.76
C GLU A 46 6.35 -14.26 -0.51
N HIS A 47 6.87 -15.12 0.35
CA HIS A 47 6.24 -16.40 0.72
C HIS A 47 4.91 -16.21 1.47
N ILE A 48 4.73 -15.10 2.16
CA ILE A 48 3.47 -14.74 2.81
C ILE A 48 2.51 -14.17 1.77
N CYS A 49 2.98 -13.26 0.91
CA CYS A 49 2.17 -12.70 -0.17
C CYS A 49 1.62 -13.80 -1.09
N GLN A 50 2.46 -14.75 -1.49
CA GLN A 50 2.07 -15.89 -2.30
C GLN A 50 0.89 -16.66 -1.70
N LYS A 51 0.89 -16.88 -0.39
CA LYS A 51 -0.19 -17.58 0.35
C LYS A 51 -1.47 -16.75 0.54
N ARG A 52 -1.43 -15.46 0.24
CA ARG A 52 -2.61 -14.58 0.28
C ARG A 52 -3.37 -14.55 -1.05
N ALA A 53 -2.92 -15.28 -2.06
CA ALA A 53 -3.67 -15.54 -3.29
C ALA A 53 -4.92 -16.39 -3.01
N ILE A 54 -5.93 -16.23 -3.86
CA ILE A 54 -7.18 -17.01 -3.76
C ILE A 54 -6.98 -18.52 -3.98
N ASN A 55 -5.95 -18.89 -4.73
CA ASN A 55 -5.54 -20.27 -4.98
C ASN A 55 -4.03 -20.35 -5.29
N GLU A 56 -3.53 -21.58 -5.39
CA GLU A 56 -2.13 -21.87 -5.62
C GLU A 56 -1.63 -21.37 -7.00
N GLU A 57 -2.45 -21.50 -8.04
CA GLU A 57 -2.11 -21.06 -9.41
C GLU A 57 -1.83 -19.55 -9.46
N VAL A 58 -2.69 -18.74 -8.87
CA VAL A 58 -2.49 -17.27 -8.77
C VAL A 58 -1.27 -16.95 -7.92
N GLY A 59 -1.06 -17.68 -6.82
CA GLY A 59 0.10 -17.52 -5.96
C GLY A 59 1.42 -17.85 -6.67
N GLU A 60 1.45 -18.90 -7.49
CA GLU A 60 2.63 -19.25 -8.30
C GLU A 60 2.91 -18.22 -9.41
N ARG A 61 1.86 -17.70 -10.05
CA ARG A 61 2.00 -16.62 -11.04
C ARG A 61 2.57 -15.36 -10.40
N TRP A 62 2.07 -14.99 -9.21
CA TRP A 62 2.59 -13.88 -8.44
C TRP A 62 4.08 -14.08 -8.10
N TYR A 63 4.46 -15.26 -7.61
CA TYR A 63 5.84 -15.56 -7.27
C TYR A 63 6.78 -15.48 -8.48
N LYS A 64 6.34 -15.95 -9.66
CA LYS A 64 7.11 -15.84 -10.91
C LYS A 64 7.33 -14.39 -11.31
N MET A 65 6.30 -13.54 -11.21
CA MET A 65 6.41 -12.10 -11.49
C MET A 65 7.41 -11.44 -10.54
N TRP A 66 7.26 -11.65 -9.22
CA TRP A 66 8.17 -11.13 -8.23
C TRP A 66 9.62 -11.63 -8.44
N LYS A 67 9.79 -12.90 -8.80
CA LYS A 67 11.11 -13.47 -9.09
C LYS A 67 11.76 -12.82 -10.31
N ALA A 68 11.00 -12.54 -11.37
CA ALA A 68 11.49 -11.82 -12.54
C ALA A 68 11.95 -10.41 -12.16
N TYR A 69 11.17 -9.68 -11.34
CA TYR A 69 11.59 -8.39 -10.80
C TYR A 69 12.92 -8.49 -10.03
N GLN A 70 13.10 -9.49 -9.17
CA GLN A 70 14.34 -9.69 -8.44
C GLN A 70 15.53 -9.96 -9.36
N ASP A 71 15.34 -10.83 -10.37
CA ASP A 71 16.40 -11.18 -11.31
C ASP A 71 16.85 -9.93 -12.11
N ASP A 72 15.92 -9.04 -12.46
CA ASP A 72 16.21 -7.76 -13.10
C ASP A 72 16.97 -6.80 -12.17
N VAL A 73 16.61 -6.73 -10.89
CA VAL A 73 17.33 -5.91 -9.91
C VAL A 73 18.75 -6.42 -9.71
N ILE A 74 18.92 -7.72 -9.52
CA ILE A 74 20.24 -8.35 -9.38
C ILE A 74 21.11 -8.07 -10.62
N PHE A 75 20.55 -8.22 -11.80
CA PHE A 75 21.24 -7.94 -13.06
C PHE A 75 21.60 -6.45 -13.21
N ALA A 76 20.66 -5.55 -12.96
CA ALA A 76 20.84 -4.12 -13.16
C ALA A 76 21.83 -3.50 -12.14
N HIS A 77 21.80 -3.95 -10.91
CA HIS A 77 22.66 -3.44 -9.83
C HIS A 77 23.93 -4.28 -9.63
N GLN A 78 24.05 -5.42 -10.33
CA GLN A 78 25.17 -6.35 -10.19
C GLN A 78 25.44 -6.75 -8.73
N THR A 79 24.39 -6.95 -7.97
CA THR A 79 24.39 -7.33 -6.56
C THR A 79 23.35 -8.41 -6.29
N ASP A 80 23.64 -9.30 -5.37
CA ASP A 80 22.67 -10.25 -4.82
C ASP A 80 22.02 -9.73 -3.51
N ASP A 81 22.40 -8.52 -3.08
CA ASP A 81 21.80 -7.85 -1.94
C ASP A 81 20.52 -7.10 -2.35
N LEU A 82 19.39 -7.77 -2.20
CA LEU A 82 18.07 -7.21 -2.52
C LEU A 82 17.66 -6.02 -1.61
N SER A 83 18.42 -5.78 -0.54
CA SER A 83 18.21 -4.63 0.33
C SER A 83 18.80 -3.32 -0.24
N ASP A 84 19.56 -3.38 -1.31
CA ASP A 84 20.14 -2.19 -1.95
C ASP A 84 19.06 -1.18 -2.42
N SER A 85 17.88 -1.66 -2.80
CA SER A 85 16.78 -0.80 -3.26
C SER A 85 15.80 -0.42 -2.17
N GLN A 86 15.68 -1.24 -1.11
CA GLN A 86 14.73 -1.09 -0.01
C GLN A 86 15.26 -1.78 1.27
N PRO A 87 15.07 -1.20 2.45
CA PRO A 87 14.49 0.12 2.74
C PRO A 87 15.41 1.27 2.34
N THR A 88 14.83 2.42 2.03
CA THR A 88 15.61 3.63 1.72
C THR A 88 16.39 4.11 2.95
N LYS A 89 17.47 4.89 2.73
CA LYS A 89 18.23 5.53 3.83
C LYS A 89 17.32 6.30 4.81
N GLY A 90 16.28 6.95 4.31
CA GLY A 90 15.29 7.63 5.12
C GLY A 90 14.47 6.67 5.99
N ASN A 91 14.11 5.50 5.47
CA ASN A 91 13.43 4.46 6.24
C ASN A 91 14.33 3.91 7.36
N ILE A 92 15.62 3.65 7.07
CA ILE A 92 16.60 3.13 8.04
C ILE A 92 16.86 4.17 9.15
N LEU A 93 17.14 5.42 8.78
CA LEU A 93 17.26 6.53 9.75
C LEU A 93 15.98 6.66 10.59
N GLY A 94 14.90 6.23 10.03
CA GLY A 94 13.61 6.17 10.56
C GLY A 94 13.34 5.02 11.52
N GLY A 95 14.27 4.09 11.75
CA GLY A 95 14.16 2.94 12.66
C GLY A 95 13.59 1.69 12.02
N LEU A 96 13.35 1.70 10.70
CA LEU A 96 13.08 0.49 9.97
C LEU A 96 14.37 -0.34 9.90
N THR A 97 14.32 -1.58 10.32
CA THR A 97 15.52 -2.39 10.50
C THR A 97 15.85 -3.22 9.27
N THR A 98 14.84 -3.77 8.59
CA THR A 98 15.04 -4.71 7.49
C THR A 98 14.00 -4.54 6.37
N ILE A 99 14.31 -5.13 5.22
CA ILE A 99 13.39 -5.20 4.07
C ILE A 99 12.14 -6.02 4.40
N GLU A 100 12.28 -7.08 5.20
CA GLU A 100 11.17 -7.93 5.66
C GLU A 100 10.18 -7.14 6.51
N GLU A 101 10.68 -6.30 7.40
CA GLU A 101 9.81 -5.45 8.23
C GLU A 101 8.97 -4.51 7.36
N LYS A 102 9.56 -3.95 6.32
CA LYS A 102 8.86 -3.11 5.35
C LYS A 102 7.81 -3.90 4.57
N ALA A 103 8.18 -5.08 4.08
CA ALA A 103 7.30 -5.97 3.32
C ALA A 103 6.10 -6.45 4.14
N LEU A 104 6.33 -6.85 5.39
CA LEU A 104 5.24 -7.21 6.31
C LEU A 104 4.25 -6.05 6.52
N GLY A 105 4.75 -4.81 6.57
CA GLY A 105 3.90 -3.62 6.64
C GLY A 105 3.07 -3.42 5.39
N ASN A 106 3.63 -3.67 4.20
CA ASN A 106 2.91 -3.53 2.94
C ASN A 106 1.80 -4.59 2.79
N LEU A 107 2.02 -5.81 3.26
CA LEU A 107 1.03 -6.89 3.22
C LEU A 107 -0.22 -6.62 4.08
N GLU A 108 -0.13 -5.77 5.08
CA GLU A 108 -1.30 -5.37 5.88
C GLU A 108 -2.38 -4.68 5.03
N LYS A 109 -2.03 -4.13 3.86
CA LYS A 109 -2.98 -3.55 2.90
C LYS A 109 -3.96 -4.57 2.33
N ILE A 110 -3.63 -5.86 2.35
CA ILE A 110 -4.53 -6.93 1.84
C ILE A 110 -5.74 -7.12 2.76
N GLY A 111 -5.61 -6.78 4.04
CA GLY A 111 -6.61 -7.07 5.06
C GLY A 111 -6.39 -8.43 5.73
N ARG A 112 -7.27 -8.79 6.66
CA ARG A 112 -7.15 -10.04 7.42
C ARG A 112 -7.88 -11.21 6.77
N THR A 113 -9.00 -10.94 6.14
CA THR A 113 -9.90 -11.94 5.54
C THR A 113 -9.86 -11.94 4.02
N SER A 114 -9.37 -10.86 3.42
CA SER A 114 -9.29 -10.71 1.97
C SER A 114 -8.14 -11.52 1.38
N GLN A 115 -8.32 -11.91 0.13
CA GLN A 115 -7.32 -12.55 -0.72
C GLN A 115 -7.31 -11.83 -2.07
N TYR A 116 -6.16 -11.78 -2.74
CA TYR A 116 -6.14 -11.27 -4.12
C TYR A 116 -6.49 -12.41 -5.08
N ILE A 117 -7.29 -12.06 -6.09
CA ILE A 117 -7.88 -13.02 -7.02
C ILE A 117 -7.07 -13.20 -8.29
N ASP A 118 -6.24 -12.21 -8.65
CA ASP A 118 -5.37 -12.27 -9.81
C ASP A 118 -4.24 -11.24 -9.70
N ILE A 119 -3.30 -11.31 -10.64
CA ILE A 119 -2.20 -10.36 -10.83
C ILE A 119 -2.38 -9.63 -12.15
N LEU A 120 -1.91 -8.40 -12.20
CA LEU A 120 -1.97 -7.52 -13.35
C LEU A 120 -0.55 -7.05 -13.72
N ASP A 121 -0.28 -6.99 -14.99
CA ASP A 121 0.87 -6.27 -15.51
C ASP A 121 0.73 -4.76 -15.25
N PRO A 122 1.82 -3.96 -15.34
CA PRO A 122 1.74 -2.52 -15.20
C PRO A 122 0.67 -1.88 -16.10
N ALA A 123 -0.27 -1.14 -15.50
CA ALA A 123 -1.39 -0.50 -16.18
C ALA A 123 -2.43 -1.44 -16.81
N GLU A 124 -2.36 -2.74 -16.57
CA GLU A 124 -3.36 -3.69 -17.06
C GLU A 124 -4.71 -3.51 -16.34
N GLN A 125 -5.80 -3.64 -17.09
CA GLN A 125 -7.16 -3.58 -16.55
C GLN A 125 -7.61 -4.95 -16.03
N PRO A 126 -8.33 -5.02 -14.89
CA PRO A 126 -8.90 -6.26 -14.39
C PRO A 126 -9.83 -6.94 -15.39
N ASN A 127 -9.64 -8.24 -15.60
CA ASN A 127 -10.44 -9.06 -16.52
C ASN A 127 -11.03 -10.31 -15.85
N SER A 128 -10.66 -10.60 -14.59
CA SER A 128 -11.08 -11.80 -13.85
C SER A 128 -12.27 -11.56 -12.92
N GLY A 129 -12.95 -10.41 -13.08
CA GLY A 129 -14.13 -10.06 -12.29
C GLY A 129 -13.86 -9.09 -11.15
N LYS A 130 -14.79 -9.01 -10.18
CA LYS A 130 -14.67 -8.15 -9.01
C LYS A 130 -13.81 -8.81 -7.93
N GLY A 131 -12.94 -8.06 -7.29
CA GLY A 131 -12.06 -8.55 -6.25
C GLY A 131 -10.82 -7.68 -6.04
N LEU A 132 -9.90 -8.16 -5.23
CA LEU A 132 -8.61 -7.53 -5.01
C LEU A 132 -7.58 -8.08 -6.00
N TYR A 133 -6.80 -7.21 -6.62
CA TYR A 133 -5.76 -7.55 -7.57
C TYR A 133 -4.40 -7.05 -7.08
N PHE A 134 -3.35 -7.83 -7.32
CA PHE A 134 -1.99 -7.31 -7.25
C PHE A 134 -1.59 -6.77 -8.61
N MET A 135 -1.19 -5.50 -8.68
CA MET A 135 -0.60 -4.94 -9.91
C MET A 135 0.92 -4.86 -9.76
N ASP A 136 1.65 -5.45 -10.70
CA ASP A 136 3.09 -5.22 -10.79
C ASP A 136 3.34 -3.73 -10.99
N SER A 137 3.92 -3.10 -9.99
CA SER A 137 4.09 -1.65 -9.98
C SER A 137 5.31 -1.21 -9.19
N SER A 138 5.86 -0.09 -9.61
CA SER A 138 6.94 0.59 -8.90
C SER A 138 6.52 1.03 -7.50
N SER A 139 7.47 1.13 -6.60
CA SER A 139 7.30 1.78 -5.29
C SER A 139 7.46 3.30 -5.33
N ALA A 140 7.82 3.87 -6.50
CA ALA A 140 7.79 5.31 -6.71
C ALA A 140 6.34 5.81 -6.76
N ALA A 141 5.95 6.66 -5.81
CA ALA A 141 4.56 7.02 -5.56
C ALA A 141 3.81 7.54 -6.81
N ALA A 142 4.40 8.45 -7.55
CA ALA A 142 3.77 9.04 -8.73
C ALA A 142 3.58 8.00 -9.85
N GLU A 143 4.55 7.11 -10.02
CA GLU A 143 4.47 6.03 -10.99
C GLU A 143 3.40 5.01 -10.61
N CYS A 144 3.41 4.52 -9.37
CA CYS A 144 2.41 3.58 -8.86
C CYS A 144 0.98 4.11 -9.03
N VAL A 145 0.73 5.36 -8.62
CA VAL A 145 -0.59 6.00 -8.79
C VAL A 145 -1.00 6.09 -10.25
N THR A 146 -0.05 6.43 -11.13
CA THR A 146 -0.30 6.53 -12.58
C THR A 146 -0.62 5.18 -13.21
N LEU A 147 0.13 4.13 -12.86
CA LEU A 147 -0.11 2.76 -13.35
C LEU A 147 -1.48 2.24 -12.90
N MET A 148 -1.83 2.45 -11.64
CA MET A 148 -3.15 2.04 -11.12
C MET A 148 -4.29 2.84 -11.76
N ALA A 149 -4.10 4.15 -12.02
CA ALA A 149 -5.07 4.97 -12.74
C ALA A 149 -5.27 4.47 -14.19
N ALA A 150 -4.19 4.13 -14.88
CA ALA A 150 -4.24 3.55 -16.22
C ALA A 150 -4.92 2.17 -16.23
N GLY A 151 -4.74 1.38 -15.17
CA GLY A 151 -5.44 0.11 -14.94
C GLY A 151 -6.92 0.26 -14.59
N GLY A 152 -7.43 1.50 -14.48
CA GLY A 152 -8.85 1.78 -14.27
C GLY A 152 -9.25 2.11 -12.82
N ALA A 153 -8.29 2.33 -11.91
CA ALA A 153 -8.61 2.83 -10.60
C ALA A 153 -9.24 4.23 -10.69
N VAL A 154 -10.33 4.45 -9.97
CA VAL A 154 -11.06 5.73 -9.96
C VAL A 154 -10.80 6.55 -8.69
N ILE A 155 -10.28 5.93 -7.65
CA ILE A 155 -9.83 6.54 -6.39
C ILE A 155 -8.60 5.77 -5.93
N HIS A 156 -7.57 6.48 -5.49
CA HIS A 156 -6.38 5.89 -4.90
C HIS A 156 -6.31 6.18 -3.41
N THR A 157 -6.08 5.15 -2.58
CA THR A 157 -5.81 5.30 -1.16
C THR A 157 -4.31 5.19 -0.91
N PHE A 158 -3.72 6.22 -0.30
CA PHE A 158 -2.27 6.35 -0.14
C PHE A 158 -1.87 6.37 1.34
N PRO A 159 -1.54 5.20 1.94
CA PRO A 159 -1.02 5.17 3.31
C PRO A 159 0.40 5.72 3.35
N THR A 160 0.61 6.73 4.18
CA THR A 160 1.90 7.38 4.34
C THR A 160 2.27 7.57 5.81
N GLY A 161 3.54 7.46 6.14
CA GLY A 161 4.03 7.73 7.50
C GLY A 161 4.54 9.16 7.67
N GLN A 162 5.27 9.71 6.68
CA GLN A 162 5.83 11.07 6.78
C GLN A 162 5.01 12.12 6.03
N GLY A 163 3.90 11.74 5.42
CA GLY A 163 3.15 12.59 4.50
C GLY A 163 3.70 12.52 3.07
N ASN A 164 2.86 12.88 2.13
CA ASN A 164 3.22 12.97 0.72
C ASN A 164 2.32 14.01 0.05
N VAL A 165 2.88 14.74 -0.91
CA VAL A 165 2.15 15.73 -1.71
C VAL A 165 1.69 15.16 -3.06
N VAL A 166 1.95 13.87 -3.32
CA VAL A 166 1.58 13.25 -4.59
C VAL A 166 0.08 13.34 -4.81
N GLY A 167 -0.29 13.79 -5.98
CA GLY A 167 -1.63 13.78 -6.51
C GLY A 167 -1.60 13.20 -7.93
N ASN A 168 -2.77 13.08 -8.54
CA ASN A 168 -2.90 12.67 -9.92
C ASN A 168 -3.99 13.52 -10.60
N PRO A 169 -3.78 13.98 -11.84
CA PRO A 169 -4.74 14.89 -12.51
C PRO A 169 -6.08 14.23 -12.86
N ILE A 170 -6.17 12.90 -12.82
CA ILE A 170 -7.34 12.14 -13.25
C ILE A 170 -7.99 11.41 -12.07
N VAL A 171 -7.18 10.95 -11.11
CA VAL A 171 -7.64 10.10 -9.99
C VAL A 171 -7.36 10.81 -8.66
N PRO A 172 -8.37 11.05 -7.82
CA PRO A 172 -8.15 11.59 -6.49
C PRO A 172 -7.30 10.63 -5.64
N VAL A 173 -6.37 11.19 -4.86
CA VAL A 173 -5.42 10.45 -4.03
C VAL A 173 -5.69 10.76 -2.56
N ILE A 174 -6.41 9.89 -1.86
CA ILE A 174 -6.73 10.00 -0.44
C ILE A 174 -5.51 9.61 0.39
N LYS A 175 -4.94 10.54 1.11
CA LYS A 175 -3.77 10.33 1.96
C LYS A 175 -4.17 10.02 3.40
N ILE A 176 -3.63 8.91 3.91
CA ILE A 176 -3.95 8.35 5.22
C ILE A 176 -2.68 8.28 6.05
N THR A 177 -2.69 8.77 7.28
CA THR A 177 -1.55 8.62 8.17
C THR A 177 -1.95 8.28 9.60
N ALA A 178 -1.15 7.41 10.23
CA ALA A 178 -1.23 7.14 11.67
C ALA A 178 -0.18 7.94 12.46
N ASN A 179 0.63 8.78 11.80
CA ASN A 179 1.68 9.55 12.43
C ASN A 179 1.16 10.90 12.95
N PRO A 180 1.06 11.11 14.27
CA PRO A 180 0.53 12.35 14.82
C PRO A 180 1.42 13.58 14.53
N ARG A 181 2.71 13.36 14.22
CA ARG A 181 3.60 14.45 13.79
C ARG A 181 3.24 14.89 12.39
N THR A 182 3.05 13.95 11.46
CA THR A 182 2.65 14.24 10.09
C THR A 182 1.32 14.98 10.03
N VAL A 183 0.34 14.56 10.85
CA VAL A 183 -0.93 15.29 11.00
C VAL A 183 -0.71 16.76 11.39
N ARG A 184 0.22 17.04 12.31
CA ARG A 184 0.50 18.42 12.73
C ARG A 184 1.28 19.24 11.71
N THR A 185 2.22 18.62 10.97
CA THR A 185 3.15 19.35 10.08
C THR A 185 2.71 19.40 8.64
N MET A 186 1.83 18.49 8.21
CA MET A 186 1.33 18.35 6.84
C MET A 186 -0.19 18.11 6.81
N GLY A 187 -0.93 18.63 7.80
CA GLY A 187 -2.35 18.35 7.94
C GLY A 187 -3.19 18.74 6.72
N GLU A 188 -2.78 19.75 5.95
CA GLU A 188 -3.42 20.13 4.70
C GLU A 188 -3.29 19.10 3.56
N HIS A 189 -2.33 18.17 3.69
CA HIS A 189 -2.11 17.07 2.74
C HIS A 189 -2.59 15.72 3.27
N ILE A 190 -3.28 15.68 4.42
CA ILE A 190 -3.76 14.45 5.02
C ILE A 190 -5.29 14.46 5.05
N ASP A 191 -5.89 13.50 4.37
CA ASP A 191 -7.34 13.36 4.27
C ASP A 191 -7.94 12.56 5.42
N VAL A 192 -7.20 11.54 5.92
CA VAL A 192 -7.65 10.67 7.00
C VAL A 192 -6.56 10.53 8.06
N ASP A 193 -6.83 11.07 9.25
CA ASP A 193 -5.98 10.89 10.45
C ASP A 193 -6.45 9.64 11.20
N VAL A 194 -5.56 8.64 11.26
CA VAL A 194 -5.75 7.40 12.03
C VAL A 194 -4.70 7.24 13.15
N SER A 195 -4.13 8.36 13.61
CA SER A 195 -3.12 8.37 14.67
C SER A 195 -3.66 7.89 16.02
N GLY A 196 -4.97 7.87 16.20
CA GLY A 196 -5.65 7.31 17.36
C GLY A 196 -5.39 5.81 17.57
N ILE A 197 -5.11 5.05 16.51
CA ILE A 197 -4.79 3.63 16.62
C ILE A 197 -3.59 3.39 17.55
N LEU A 198 -2.53 4.16 17.39
CA LEU A 198 -1.32 3.99 18.20
C LEU A 198 -1.44 4.56 19.60
N ARG A 199 -2.32 5.52 19.80
CA ARG A 199 -2.70 6.03 21.13
C ARG A 199 -3.70 5.12 21.85
N ARG A 200 -4.24 4.10 21.15
CA ARG A 200 -5.29 3.19 21.62
C ARG A 200 -6.62 3.88 21.96
N ASP A 201 -6.89 5.00 21.32
CA ASP A 201 -8.18 5.72 21.39
C ASP A 201 -9.03 5.57 20.11
N GLN A 202 -8.55 4.76 19.15
CA GLN A 202 -9.24 4.38 17.92
C GLN A 202 -8.90 2.94 17.56
N THR A 203 -9.88 2.15 17.17
CA THR A 203 -9.69 0.79 16.66
C THR A 203 -9.38 0.81 15.16
N ILE A 204 -8.80 -0.29 14.65
CA ILE A 204 -8.60 -0.48 13.20
C ILE A 204 -9.96 -0.46 12.46
N ASP A 205 -11.00 -0.96 13.09
CA ASP A 205 -12.34 -1.02 12.52
C ASP A 205 -12.95 0.37 12.34
N GLU A 206 -12.87 1.23 13.34
CA GLU A 206 -13.28 2.64 13.28
C GLU A 206 -12.44 3.44 12.25
N ALA A 207 -11.14 3.14 12.16
CA ALA A 207 -10.27 3.77 11.16
C ALA A 207 -10.66 3.34 9.72
N GLY A 208 -10.99 2.07 9.52
CA GLY A 208 -11.52 1.56 8.26
C GLY A 208 -12.83 2.23 7.85
N ASP A 209 -13.75 2.44 8.81
CA ASP A 209 -15.00 3.16 8.56
C ASP A 209 -14.75 4.63 8.19
N ALA A 210 -13.81 5.30 8.86
CA ALA A 210 -13.42 6.66 8.53
C ALA A 210 -12.85 6.77 7.11
N LEU A 211 -12.04 5.78 6.68
CA LEU A 211 -11.52 5.73 5.32
C LEU A 211 -12.64 5.49 4.30
N ILE A 212 -13.59 4.58 4.58
CA ILE A 212 -14.75 4.31 3.72
C ILE A 212 -15.62 5.57 3.59
N ASP A 213 -15.85 6.30 4.67
CA ASP A 213 -16.57 7.56 4.62
C ASP A 213 -15.86 8.58 3.73
N MET A 214 -14.52 8.69 3.83
CA MET A 214 -13.73 9.57 2.97
C MET A 214 -13.82 9.17 1.50
N ILE A 215 -13.73 7.87 1.18
CA ILE A 215 -13.92 7.36 -0.19
C ILE A 215 -15.29 7.75 -0.72
N ARG A 216 -16.36 7.58 0.06
CA ARG A 216 -17.72 7.98 -0.33
C ARG A 216 -17.83 9.49 -0.59
N ARG A 217 -17.24 10.32 0.27
CA ARG A 217 -17.23 11.79 0.08
C ARG A 217 -16.46 12.17 -1.18
N THR A 218 -15.32 11.55 -1.42
CA THR A 218 -14.49 11.80 -2.62
C THR A 218 -15.24 11.38 -3.88
N ALA A 219 -15.90 10.23 -3.88
CA ALA A 219 -16.75 9.78 -4.97
C ALA A 219 -17.94 10.73 -5.24
N ASN A 220 -18.38 11.49 -4.23
CA ASN A 220 -19.42 12.52 -4.34
C ASN A 220 -18.85 13.93 -4.58
N GLY A 221 -17.60 14.06 -5.01
CA GLY A 221 -17.02 15.32 -5.46
C GLY A 221 -16.22 16.11 -4.41
N ARG A 222 -15.87 15.51 -3.27
CA ARG A 222 -14.90 16.14 -2.35
C ARG A 222 -13.51 16.12 -2.96
N ASN A 223 -12.81 17.24 -2.94
CA ASN A 223 -11.40 17.34 -3.30
C ASN A 223 -10.51 16.69 -2.22
N THR A 224 -9.40 16.08 -2.65
CA THR A 224 -8.35 15.48 -1.83
C THR A 224 -7.00 16.12 -2.11
#